data_27b6f8a375d900b889f85e7e2bf0f16f
#
_entry.id   27b6f8a375d900b889f85e7e2bf0f16f
#
_cell.length_a   1.000
_cell.length_b   1.000
_cell.length_c   1.000
_cell.angle_alpha   90.00
_cell.angle_beta   90.00
_cell.angle_gamma   90.00
#
_symmetry.space_group_name_H-M   'P 1'
#
loop_
_entity.id
_entity.type
_entity.pdbx_description
1 polymer ?
#
loop_
_entity_poly.entity_id
_entity_poly.type
_entity_poly.pdbx_seq_one_letter_code
_entity_poly.pdbx_strand_id
1 'polypeptide(L)'
;MSDTSSSKYIIELKNVSFVYGEGTPFRIEALTDVSVGIERGTVTGIIGHTGSGKSTLVQLLNGLIKPQSGTVLLDGRDIWADPKKIGQVRFRVGLVFQYPEYQLFEETVWRDIAFGPRNMGLPEDEIKRRVSEAMAFVGLDEKLADASPLELSGGQKRRVAIAGVIAMEPEVLVLDEPAAGLDPMGREEILGGVWSYQRRKKSTVVIVSHSMEDMARFCDRLIVMCGGRVSMTGTCADIFRQADRLTEIGLDIPQITRLIFALKARGVDIDTDIYTIDRAKAVIEEMIKQKRSGSRC
;
A
#
# COMPACT_ATOMS: atom_id res chain seq x y z
N MET A 1 -5.64 20.88 29.76
CA MET A 1 -5.43 21.09 28.31
C MET A 1 -4.19 20.29 27.96
N SER A 2 -4.36 19.03 27.54
CA SER A 2 -3.26 18.15 27.13
C SER A 2 -2.94 18.45 25.67
N ASP A 3 -1.72 18.88 25.44
CA ASP A 3 -1.11 19.16 24.15
C ASP A 3 -1.18 17.87 23.29
N THR A 4 -2.16 17.78 22.39
CA THR A 4 -2.24 16.72 21.39
C THR A 4 -1.29 17.08 20.24
N SER A 5 0.02 16.97 20.47
CA SER A 5 0.96 16.85 19.38
C SER A 5 0.53 15.60 18.60
N SER A 6 -0.01 15.77 17.39
CA SER A 6 -0.39 14.66 16.54
C SER A 6 0.83 13.74 16.38
N SER A 7 0.71 12.48 16.82
CA SER A 7 1.78 11.49 16.67
C SER A 7 2.25 11.46 15.22
N LYS A 8 3.56 11.40 14.98
CA LYS A 8 4.16 11.22 13.66
C LYS A 8 3.53 10.01 12.94
N TYR A 9 3.21 8.97 13.70
CA TYR A 9 2.64 7.72 13.19
C TYR A 9 1.11 7.71 13.41
N ILE A 10 0.37 7.33 12.36
CA ILE A 10 -1.08 7.08 12.46
C ILE A 10 -1.34 5.68 12.98
N ILE A 11 -0.54 4.69 12.54
CA ILE A 11 -0.56 3.32 13.07
C ILE A 11 0.83 2.98 13.57
N GLU A 12 0.91 2.31 14.73
CA GLU A 12 2.15 1.85 15.32
C GLU A 12 1.97 0.44 15.89
N LEU A 13 2.86 -0.47 15.50
CA LEU A 13 2.96 -1.80 16.08
C LEU A 13 4.12 -1.79 17.09
N LYS A 14 3.91 -2.40 18.26
CA LYS A 14 4.91 -2.52 19.33
C LYS A 14 5.05 -3.97 19.76
N ASN A 15 6.19 -4.58 19.44
CA ASN A 15 6.57 -5.95 19.81
C ASN A 15 5.50 -7.00 19.45
N VAL A 16 4.91 -6.84 18.27
CA VAL A 16 3.78 -7.66 17.80
C VAL A 16 4.27 -9.00 17.29
N SER A 17 3.68 -10.09 17.82
CA SER A 17 3.87 -11.45 17.30
C SER A 17 2.55 -12.10 16.98
N PHE A 18 2.56 -12.96 15.96
CA PHE A 18 1.38 -13.70 15.53
C PHE A 18 1.75 -15.09 14.98
N VAL A 19 1.01 -16.10 15.44
CA VAL A 19 1.19 -17.51 15.08
C VAL A 19 -0.14 -18.07 14.58
N TYR A 20 -0.13 -18.66 13.40
CA TYR A 20 -1.26 -19.47 12.92
C TYR A 20 -1.19 -20.90 13.51
N GLY A 21 -2.35 -21.51 13.75
CA GLY A 21 -2.43 -22.90 14.18
C GLY A 21 -1.75 -23.18 15.52
N GLU A 22 -1.79 -22.23 16.46
CA GLU A 22 -1.22 -22.42 17.81
C GLU A 22 -1.85 -23.67 18.47
N GLY A 23 -0.99 -24.50 19.07
CA GLY A 23 -1.42 -25.77 19.68
C GLY A 23 -1.71 -26.91 18.70
N THR A 24 -1.48 -26.73 17.39
CA THR A 24 -1.64 -27.75 16.36
C THR A 24 -0.31 -28.13 15.70
N PRO A 25 -0.23 -29.28 14.98
CA PRO A 25 0.95 -29.62 14.17
C PRO A 25 1.23 -28.66 13.01
N PHE A 26 0.28 -27.79 12.67
CA PHE A 26 0.39 -26.79 11.57
C PHE A 26 0.76 -25.41 12.10
N ARG A 27 1.48 -25.34 13.22
CA ARG A 27 1.94 -24.08 13.80
C ARG A 27 2.90 -23.35 12.84
N ILE A 28 2.56 -22.10 12.49
CA ILE A 28 3.37 -21.23 11.64
C ILE A 28 3.54 -19.88 12.34
N GLU A 29 4.78 -19.53 12.66
CA GLU A 29 5.12 -18.17 13.14
C GLU A 29 5.12 -17.21 11.95
N ALA A 30 4.05 -16.42 11.86
CA ALA A 30 3.86 -15.47 10.76
C ALA A 30 4.53 -14.13 11.03
N LEU A 31 4.52 -13.68 12.30
CA LEU A 31 5.21 -12.47 12.74
C LEU A 31 5.88 -12.71 14.08
N THR A 32 7.09 -12.16 14.25
CA THR A 32 7.89 -12.29 15.46
C THR A 32 8.50 -10.94 15.84
N ASP A 33 8.04 -10.39 16.97
CA ASP A 33 8.57 -9.17 17.59
C ASP A 33 8.63 -7.98 16.61
N VAL A 34 7.53 -7.74 15.87
CA VAL A 34 7.43 -6.67 14.89
C VAL A 34 7.13 -5.35 15.59
N SER A 35 8.02 -4.37 15.41
CA SER A 35 7.83 -2.98 15.85
C SER A 35 8.06 -2.05 14.67
N VAL A 36 7.00 -1.35 14.22
CA VAL A 36 7.03 -0.46 13.06
C VAL A 36 5.91 0.57 13.12
N GLY A 37 6.16 1.77 12.58
CA GLY A 37 5.17 2.83 12.47
C GLY A 37 4.87 3.21 11.03
N ILE A 38 3.60 3.48 10.75
CA ILE A 38 3.10 4.05 9.48
C ILE A 38 2.96 5.56 9.66
N GLU A 39 3.73 6.33 8.91
CA GLU A 39 3.71 7.79 9.00
C GLU A 39 2.42 8.37 8.39
N ARG A 40 1.83 9.34 9.08
CA ARG A 40 0.59 9.99 8.64
C ARG A 40 0.77 10.73 7.32
N GLY A 41 -0.18 10.56 6.39
CA GLY A 41 -0.22 11.26 5.12
C GLY A 41 0.81 10.80 4.09
N THR A 42 1.53 9.70 4.35
CA THR A 42 2.49 9.10 3.42
C THR A 42 1.91 7.90 2.69
N VAL A 43 2.56 7.53 1.59
CA VAL A 43 2.40 6.24 0.92
C VAL A 43 3.55 5.32 1.38
N THR A 44 3.22 4.29 2.16
CA THR A 44 4.19 3.31 2.66
C THR A 44 4.05 2.00 1.89
N GLY A 45 5.13 1.56 1.25
CA GLY A 45 5.22 0.25 0.60
C GLY A 45 5.67 -0.83 1.60
N ILE A 46 5.06 -2.03 1.55
CA ILE A 46 5.52 -3.21 2.27
C ILE A 46 6.02 -4.21 1.24
N ILE A 47 7.31 -4.54 1.29
CA ILE A 47 7.97 -5.50 0.41
C ILE A 47 8.54 -6.67 1.19
N GLY A 48 8.75 -7.80 0.51
CA GLY A 48 9.27 -9.02 1.12
C GLY A 48 8.91 -10.23 0.25
N HIS A 49 9.65 -11.33 0.38
CA HIS A 49 9.32 -12.56 -0.34
C HIS A 49 7.98 -13.18 0.11
N THR A 50 7.44 -14.13 -0.66
CA THR A 50 6.23 -14.86 -0.27
C THR A 50 6.46 -15.58 1.07
N GLY A 51 5.49 -15.50 1.98
CA GLY A 51 5.61 -16.06 3.33
C GLY A 51 6.39 -15.20 4.33
N SER A 52 6.84 -13.99 3.98
CA SER A 52 7.56 -13.10 4.91
C SER A 52 6.67 -12.43 5.97
N GLY A 53 5.34 -12.64 5.95
CA GLY A 53 4.41 -12.09 6.93
C GLY A 53 3.64 -10.83 6.49
N LYS A 54 3.80 -10.35 5.24
CA LYS A 54 3.13 -9.11 4.75
C LYS A 54 1.62 -9.12 4.91
N SER A 55 0.93 -10.15 4.42
CA SER A 55 -0.54 -10.25 4.50
C SER A 55 -1.02 -10.37 5.94
N THR A 56 -0.26 -11.02 6.83
CA THR A 56 -0.55 -11.05 8.26
C THR A 56 -0.41 -9.65 8.88
N LEU A 57 0.65 -8.93 8.48
CA LEU A 57 0.89 -7.57 8.96
C LEU A 57 -0.29 -6.64 8.58
N VAL A 58 -0.72 -6.64 7.31
CA VAL A 58 -1.84 -5.77 6.88
C VAL A 58 -3.16 -6.12 7.54
N GLN A 59 -3.42 -7.39 7.84
CA GLN A 59 -4.61 -7.82 8.60
C GLN A 59 -4.59 -7.35 10.05
N LEU A 60 -3.42 -7.25 10.67
CA LEU A 60 -3.26 -6.65 12.00
C LEU A 60 -3.51 -5.14 12.00
N LEU A 61 -3.05 -4.41 10.94
CA LEU A 61 -3.28 -2.97 10.82
C LEU A 61 -4.77 -2.61 10.82
N ASN A 62 -5.62 -3.43 10.21
CA ASN A 62 -7.07 -3.25 10.11
C ASN A 62 -7.83 -3.86 11.29
N GLY A 63 -7.15 -4.59 12.18
CA GLY A 63 -7.80 -5.32 13.27
C GLY A 63 -8.68 -6.48 12.79
N LEU A 64 -8.38 -7.08 11.62
CA LEU A 64 -9.04 -8.31 11.18
C LEU A 64 -8.61 -9.50 12.03
N ILE A 65 -7.35 -9.54 12.42
CA ILE A 65 -6.79 -10.50 13.37
C ILE A 65 -6.23 -9.76 14.58
N LYS A 66 -6.25 -10.44 15.74
CA LYS A 66 -5.70 -9.92 17.00
C LYS A 66 -4.31 -10.49 17.23
N PRO A 67 -3.29 -9.68 17.59
CA PRO A 67 -1.96 -10.20 17.91
C PRO A 67 -2.01 -11.08 19.17
N GLN A 68 -1.14 -12.12 19.24
CA GLN A 68 -0.96 -12.90 20.45
C GLN A 68 -0.11 -12.16 21.50
N SER A 69 0.85 -11.34 21.03
CA SER A 69 1.63 -10.47 21.92
C SER A 69 1.86 -9.10 21.27
N GLY A 70 2.23 -8.13 22.08
CA GLY A 70 2.40 -6.76 21.65
C GLY A 70 1.08 -6.00 21.47
N THR A 71 1.15 -4.80 20.89
CA THR A 71 0.01 -3.91 20.70
C THR A 71 0.02 -3.28 19.32
N VAL A 72 -1.19 -3.06 18.77
CA VAL A 72 -1.41 -2.26 17.55
C VAL A 72 -2.13 -0.99 17.96
N LEU A 73 -1.51 0.14 17.71
CA LEU A 73 -2.03 1.45 18.08
C LEU A 73 -2.53 2.19 16.83
N LEU A 74 -3.69 2.80 16.92
CA LEU A 74 -4.24 3.78 15.97
C LEU A 74 -4.37 5.12 16.70
N ASP A 75 -3.68 6.16 16.24
CA ASP A 75 -3.57 7.45 16.96
C ASP A 75 -3.13 7.28 18.42
N GLY A 76 -2.17 6.41 18.68
CA GLY A 76 -1.63 6.14 20.01
C GLY A 76 -2.56 5.33 20.93
N ARG A 77 -3.72 4.88 20.45
CA ARG A 77 -4.68 4.06 21.22
C ARG A 77 -4.66 2.63 20.75
N ASP A 78 -4.60 1.69 21.68
CA ASP A 78 -4.68 0.26 21.34
C ASP A 78 -6.04 -0.04 20.71
N ILE A 79 -6.03 -0.59 19.49
CA ILE A 79 -7.24 -0.93 18.74
C ILE A 79 -8.04 -2.08 19.39
N TRP A 80 -7.39 -2.86 20.26
CA TRP A 80 -7.98 -3.99 20.97
C TRP A 80 -8.34 -3.69 22.43
N ALA A 81 -8.15 -2.44 22.89
CA ALA A 81 -8.56 -2.03 24.24
C ALA A 81 -10.06 -2.25 24.51
N ASP A 82 -10.90 -2.09 23.46
CA ASP A 82 -12.33 -2.43 23.49
C ASP A 82 -12.70 -3.24 22.23
N PRO A 83 -12.70 -4.58 22.29
CA PRO A 83 -12.98 -5.43 21.13
C PRO A 83 -14.37 -5.19 20.50
N LYS A 84 -15.33 -4.63 21.24
CA LYS A 84 -16.67 -4.31 20.70
C LYS A 84 -16.63 -3.14 19.72
N LYS A 85 -15.59 -2.31 19.79
CA LYS A 85 -15.39 -1.14 18.91
C LYS A 85 -14.48 -1.41 17.71
N ILE A 86 -14.02 -2.64 17.50
CA ILE A 86 -13.13 -2.98 16.38
C ILE A 86 -13.74 -2.64 15.01
N GLY A 87 -15.05 -2.66 14.88
CA GLY A 87 -15.75 -2.20 13.67
C GLY A 87 -15.46 -0.75 13.31
N GLN A 88 -15.32 0.13 14.32
CA GLN A 88 -14.95 1.54 14.10
C GLN A 88 -13.51 1.68 13.59
N VAL A 89 -12.60 0.80 14.02
CA VAL A 89 -11.22 0.76 13.49
C VAL A 89 -11.23 0.41 12.01
N ARG A 90 -12.06 -0.57 11.60
CA ARG A 90 -12.16 -1.00 10.20
C ARG A 90 -12.74 0.06 9.27
N PHE A 91 -13.55 0.97 9.76
CA PHE A 91 -14.00 2.14 8.99
C PHE A 91 -12.89 3.19 8.82
N ARG A 92 -11.98 3.30 9.81
CA ARG A 92 -10.85 4.23 9.75
C ARG A 92 -9.65 3.65 8.98
N VAL A 93 -9.49 2.32 9.03
CA VAL A 93 -8.42 1.58 8.32
C VAL A 93 -9.07 0.64 7.33
N GLY A 94 -9.30 1.11 6.11
CA GLY A 94 -9.87 0.31 5.02
C GLY A 94 -8.84 -0.67 4.48
N LEU A 95 -9.24 -1.93 4.25
CA LEU A 95 -8.38 -2.98 3.71
C LEU A 95 -8.96 -3.53 2.41
N VAL A 96 -8.18 -3.46 1.35
CA VAL A 96 -8.41 -4.14 0.07
C VAL A 96 -7.52 -5.38 0.05
N PHE A 97 -8.12 -6.56 -0.01
CA PHE A 97 -7.40 -7.83 -0.06
C PHE A 97 -6.83 -8.12 -1.45
N GLN A 98 -5.94 -9.11 -1.51
CA GLN A 98 -5.52 -9.69 -2.78
C GLN A 98 -6.72 -10.34 -3.49
N TYR A 99 -6.87 -10.10 -4.81
CA TYR A 99 -8.03 -10.52 -5.61
C TYR A 99 -9.38 -10.04 -5.05
N PRO A 100 -9.56 -8.74 -4.84
CA PRO A 100 -10.74 -8.20 -4.17
C PRO A 100 -12.03 -8.39 -4.98
N GLU A 101 -11.91 -8.68 -6.29
CA GLU A 101 -13.01 -9.01 -7.20
C GLU A 101 -13.83 -10.24 -6.79
N TYR A 102 -13.27 -11.12 -5.97
CA TYR A 102 -14.02 -12.27 -5.42
C TYR A 102 -14.89 -11.92 -4.20
N GLN A 103 -14.82 -10.68 -3.73
CA GLN A 103 -15.56 -10.23 -2.55
C GLN A 103 -16.86 -9.48 -2.91
N LEU A 104 -17.15 -9.30 -4.19
CA LEU A 104 -18.39 -8.68 -4.66
C LEU A 104 -19.56 -9.64 -4.48
N PHE A 105 -20.66 -9.17 -3.86
CA PHE A 105 -21.79 -10.02 -3.50
C PHE A 105 -23.17 -9.37 -3.68
N GLU A 106 -23.21 -8.07 -3.92
CA GLU A 106 -24.46 -7.32 -4.12
C GLU A 106 -25.01 -7.48 -5.54
N GLU A 107 -26.29 -7.15 -5.73
CA GLU A 107 -26.97 -7.26 -7.02
C GLU A 107 -26.46 -6.25 -8.05
N THR A 108 -26.04 -5.06 -7.60
CA THR A 108 -25.54 -3.99 -8.47
C THR A 108 -24.23 -3.41 -7.96
N VAL A 109 -23.44 -2.87 -8.88
CA VAL A 109 -22.19 -2.13 -8.59
C VAL A 109 -22.41 -1.05 -7.55
N TRP A 110 -23.48 -0.26 -7.71
CA TRP A 110 -23.80 0.81 -6.79
C TRP A 110 -24.03 0.30 -5.37
N ARG A 111 -24.78 -0.82 -5.22
CA ARG A 111 -25.06 -1.42 -3.91
C ARG A 111 -23.80 -1.97 -3.25
N ASP A 112 -22.91 -2.60 -4.02
CA ASP A 112 -21.63 -3.11 -3.53
C ASP A 112 -20.76 -1.97 -2.98
N ILE A 113 -20.61 -0.88 -3.74
CA ILE A 113 -19.83 0.29 -3.31
C ILE A 113 -20.50 0.99 -2.10
N ALA A 114 -21.83 1.06 -2.07
CA ALA A 114 -22.59 1.69 -0.99
C ALA A 114 -22.61 0.87 0.32
N PHE A 115 -22.24 -0.39 0.28
CA PHE A 115 -22.33 -1.30 1.43
C PHE A 115 -21.56 -0.79 2.66
N GLY A 116 -20.31 -0.38 2.48
CA GLY A 116 -19.49 0.20 3.55
C GLY A 116 -20.11 1.46 4.17
N PRO A 117 -20.39 2.50 3.37
CA PRO A 117 -21.07 3.72 3.82
C PRO A 117 -22.41 3.51 4.52
N ARG A 118 -23.22 2.53 4.08
CA ARG A 118 -24.46 2.15 4.75
C ARG A 118 -24.20 1.57 6.13
N ASN A 119 -23.23 0.69 6.28
CA ASN A 119 -22.84 0.11 7.57
C ASN A 119 -22.27 1.15 8.54
N MET A 120 -21.74 2.26 8.02
CA MET A 120 -21.36 3.42 8.83
C MET A 120 -22.57 4.23 9.33
N GLY A 121 -23.77 3.95 8.85
CA GLY A 121 -25.00 4.68 9.21
C GLY A 121 -25.08 6.07 8.58
N LEU A 122 -24.45 6.30 7.43
CA LEU A 122 -24.47 7.58 6.75
C LEU A 122 -25.83 7.87 6.11
N PRO A 123 -26.24 9.14 5.99
CA PRO A 123 -27.45 9.52 5.26
C PRO A 123 -27.32 9.23 3.77
N GLU A 124 -28.45 8.95 3.10
CA GLU A 124 -28.49 8.49 1.71
C GLU A 124 -27.83 9.47 0.71
N ASP A 125 -27.97 10.78 0.93
CA ASP A 125 -27.34 11.79 0.07
C ASP A 125 -25.81 11.75 0.17
N GLU A 126 -25.27 11.51 1.37
CA GLU A 126 -23.84 11.36 1.60
C GLU A 126 -23.33 10.04 0.98
N ILE A 127 -24.11 8.96 1.07
CA ILE A 127 -23.79 7.68 0.43
C ILE A 127 -23.68 7.87 -1.09
N LYS A 128 -24.67 8.54 -1.71
CA LYS A 128 -24.66 8.82 -3.15
C LYS A 128 -23.41 9.60 -3.56
N ARG A 129 -23.09 10.68 -2.83
CA ARG A 129 -21.88 11.48 -3.08
C ARG A 129 -20.63 10.63 -3.04
N ARG A 130 -20.46 9.81 -1.98
CA ARG A 130 -19.27 8.98 -1.77
C ARG A 130 -19.14 7.89 -2.82
N VAL A 131 -20.23 7.26 -3.23
CA VAL A 131 -20.24 6.24 -4.29
C VAL A 131 -19.78 6.84 -5.61
N SER A 132 -20.38 7.98 -6.06
CA SER A 132 -19.97 8.67 -7.28
C SER A 132 -18.48 9.08 -7.24
N GLU A 133 -18.02 9.67 -6.15
CA GLU A 133 -16.61 10.05 -5.99
C GLU A 133 -15.69 8.82 -6.04
N ALA A 134 -16.07 7.72 -5.37
CA ALA A 134 -15.29 6.49 -5.38
C ALA A 134 -15.20 5.86 -6.78
N MET A 135 -16.29 5.80 -7.51
CA MET A 135 -16.31 5.35 -8.90
C MET A 135 -15.39 6.20 -9.78
N ALA A 136 -15.44 7.53 -9.64
CA ALA A 136 -14.55 8.43 -10.36
C ALA A 136 -13.06 8.21 -10.04
N PHE A 137 -12.71 7.97 -8.76
CA PHE A 137 -11.32 7.72 -8.36
C PHE A 137 -10.72 6.47 -9.00
N VAL A 138 -11.53 5.41 -9.17
CA VAL A 138 -11.07 4.16 -9.78
C VAL A 138 -11.31 4.09 -11.29
N GLY A 139 -11.81 5.16 -11.90
CA GLY A 139 -12.07 5.23 -13.34
C GLY A 139 -13.20 4.31 -13.81
N LEU A 140 -14.24 4.11 -12.99
CA LEU A 140 -15.47 3.42 -13.39
C LEU A 140 -16.47 4.41 -14.01
N ASP A 141 -17.07 4.02 -15.16
CA ASP A 141 -18.17 4.77 -15.78
C ASP A 141 -19.42 4.66 -14.88
N GLU A 142 -20.04 5.81 -14.57
CA GLU A 142 -21.28 5.87 -13.77
C GLU A 142 -22.42 5.02 -14.36
N LYS A 143 -22.43 4.81 -15.68
CA LYS A 143 -23.38 3.92 -16.36
C LYS A 143 -23.37 2.48 -15.87
N LEU A 144 -22.25 2.06 -15.25
CA LEU A 144 -22.11 0.73 -14.67
C LEU A 144 -22.76 0.62 -13.28
N ALA A 145 -23.25 1.70 -12.70
CA ALA A 145 -23.80 1.71 -11.34
C ALA A 145 -24.93 0.68 -11.14
N ASP A 146 -25.83 0.55 -12.11
CA ASP A 146 -26.95 -0.39 -12.08
C ASP A 146 -26.63 -1.77 -12.67
N ALA A 147 -25.44 -1.96 -13.23
CA ALA A 147 -25.02 -3.25 -13.78
C ALA A 147 -24.76 -4.28 -12.67
N SER A 148 -24.95 -5.55 -13.00
CA SER A 148 -24.56 -6.64 -12.10
C SER A 148 -23.03 -6.76 -12.05
N PRO A 149 -22.41 -6.89 -10.86
CA PRO A 149 -20.98 -7.18 -10.77
C PRO A 149 -20.55 -8.43 -11.54
N LEU A 150 -21.46 -9.39 -11.73
CA LEU A 150 -21.16 -10.62 -12.47
C LEU A 150 -20.90 -10.38 -13.97
N GLU A 151 -21.50 -9.34 -14.55
CA GLU A 151 -21.37 -8.98 -15.98
C GLU A 151 -20.08 -8.20 -16.28
N LEU A 152 -19.36 -7.76 -15.27
CA LEU A 152 -18.17 -6.94 -15.40
C LEU A 152 -16.93 -7.78 -15.76
N SER A 153 -15.99 -7.14 -16.47
CA SER A 153 -14.63 -7.70 -16.64
C SER A 153 -13.90 -7.80 -15.29
N GLY A 154 -12.87 -8.67 -15.19
CA GLY A 154 -12.08 -8.83 -13.97
C GLY A 154 -11.48 -7.51 -13.47
N GLY A 155 -10.96 -6.67 -14.38
CA GLY A 155 -10.44 -5.35 -14.02
C GLY A 155 -11.52 -4.39 -13.51
N GLN A 156 -12.74 -4.41 -14.10
CA GLN A 156 -13.86 -3.63 -13.59
C GLN A 156 -14.33 -4.11 -12.21
N LYS A 157 -14.45 -5.42 -12.01
CA LYS A 157 -14.77 -6.01 -10.69
C LYS A 157 -13.79 -5.54 -9.62
N ARG A 158 -12.49 -5.59 -9.92
CA ARG A 158 -11.44 -5.10 -9.01
C ARG A 158 -11.61 -3.62 -8.66
N ARG A 159 -11.91 -2.78 -9.65
CA ARG A 159 -12.20 -1.36 -9.41
C ARG A 159 -13.43 -1.16 -8.53
N VAL A 160 -14.49 -1.94 -8.72
CA VAL A 160 -15.69 -1.90 -7.85
C VAL A 160 -15.30 -2.22 -6.40
N ALA A 161 -14.54 -3.29 -6.17
CA ALA A 161 -14.12 -3.67 -4.83
C ALA A 161 -13.23 -2.61 -4.15
N ILE A 162 -12.30 -2.01 -4.89
CA ILE A 162 -11.48 -0.89 -4.38
C ILE A 162 -12.35 0.33 -4.08
N ALA A 163 -13.30 0.65 -4.96
CA ALA A 163 -14.24 1.76 -4.77
C ALA A 163 -15.09 1.57 -3.50
N GLY A 164 -15.54 0.34 -3.21
CA GLY A 164 -16.28 0.01 -1.98
C GLY A 164 -15.52 0.34 -0.70
N VAL A 165 -14.19 0.15 -0.70
CA VAL A 165 -13.35 0.54 0.44
C VAL A 165 -13.10 2.06 0.45
N ILE A 166 -12.83 2.67 -0.70
CA ILE A 166 -12.60 4.13 -0.83
C ILE A 166 -13.86 4.93 -0.44
N ALA A 167 -15.06 4.43 -0.74
CA ALA A 167 -16.32 5.08 -0.40
C ALA A 167 -16.54 5.27 1.11
N MET A 168 -15.87 4.47 1.95
CA MET A 168 -15.86 4.70 3.39
C MET A 168 -15.02 5.92 3.80
N GLU A 169 -14.20 6.47 2.91
CA GLU A 169 -13.23 7.54 3.16
C GLU A 169 -12.30 7.24 4.35
N PRO A 170 -11.59 6.11 4.33
CA PRO A 170 -10.75 5.71 5.45
C PRO A 170 -9.56 6.68 5.63
N GLU A 171 -9.13 6.88 6.88
CA GLU A 171 -7.91 7.65 7.20
C GLU A 171 -6.65 6.92 6.74
N VAL A 172 -6.69 5.57 6.76
CA VAL A 172 -5.63 4.70 6.25
C VAL A 172 -6.24 3.73 5.25
N LEU A 173 -5.75 3.76 4.01
CA LEU A 173 -6.12 2.80 2.97
C LEU A 173 -5.01 1.78 2.82
N VAL A 174 -5.29 0.52 3.12
CA VAL A 174 -4.37 -0.61 2.99
C VAL A 174 -4.75 -1.43 1.77
N LEU A 175 -3.79 -1.69 0.88
CA LEU A 175 -4.01 -2.46 -0.34
C LEU A 175 -3.00 -3.62 -0.42
N ASP A 176 -3.50 -4.84 -0.43
CA ASP A 176 -2.68 -6.05 -0.59
C ASP A 176 -2.68 -6.48 -2.06
N GLU A 177 -1.57 -6.25 -2.77
CA GLU A 177 -1.35 -6.57 -4.19
C GLU A 177 -2.46 -6.02 -5.13
N PRO A 178 -2.79 -4.71 -5.08
CA PRO A 178 -3.96 -4.17 -5.79
C PRO A 178 -3.86 -4.27 -7.31
N ALA A 179 -2.66 -4.38 -7.86
CA ALA A 179 -2.40 -4.43 -9.30
C ALA A 179 -1.96 -5.82 -9.79
N ALA A 180 -2.02 -6.87 -8.95
CA ALA A 180 -1.61 -8.22 -9.33
C ALA A 180 -2.47 -8.77 -10.48
N GLY A 181 -1.82 -9.32 -11.52
CA GLY A 181 -2.52 -9.94 -12.67
C GLY A 181 -3.17 -8.95 -13.65
N LEU A 182 -2.99 -7.65 -13.47
CA LEU A 182 -3.44 -6.64 -14.44
C LEU A 182 -2.39 -6.41 -15.52
N ASP A 183 -2.85 -6.01 -16.69
CA ASP A 183 -2.02 -5.47 -17.75
C ASP A 183 -1.38 -4.12 -17.32
N PRO A 184 -0.36 -3.62 -18.05
CA PRO A 184 0.32 -2.38 -17.67
C PRO A 184 -0.61 -1.16 -17.57
N MET A 185 -1.63 -1.09 -18.43
CA MET A 185 -2.58 0.03 -18.45
C MET A 185 -3.51 -0.01 -17.24
N GLY A 186 -4.11 -1.17 -16.92
CA GLY A 186 -4.96 -1.37 -15.75
C GLY A 186 -4.20 -1.16 -14.43
N ARG A 187 -2.91 -1.57 -14.38
CA ARG A 187 -2.02 -1.29 -13.26
C ARG A 187 -1.83 0.20 -13.03
N GLU A 188 -1.50 0.95 -14.10
CA GLU A 188 -1.30 2.40 -14.04
C GLU A 188 -2.57 3.13 -13.59
N GLU A 189 -3.72 2.74 -14.11
CA GLU A 189 -5.01 3.34 -13.76
C GLU A 189 -5.36 3.12 -12.27
N ILE A 190 -5.16 1.91 -11.73
CA ILE A 190 -5.45 1.63 -10.32
C ILE A 190 -4.48 2.36 -9.40
N LEU A 191 -3.17 2.24 -9.63
CA LEU A 191 -2.17 2.88 -8.76
C LEU A 191 -2.21 4.41 -8.88
N GLY A 192 -2.43 4.94 -10.08
CA GLY A 192 -2.64 6.37 -10.32
C GLY A 192 -3.90 6.90 -9.63
N GLY A 193 -5.00 6.12 -9.65
CA GLY A 193 -6.23 6.43 -8.94
C GLY A 193 -6.04 6.48 -7.42
N VAL A 194 -5.38 5.48 -6.85
CA VAL A 194 -5.04 5.43 -5.41
C VAL A 194 -4.16 6.61 -5.00
N TRP A 195 -3.15 6.95 -5.81
CA TRP A 195 -2.27 8.08 -5.56
C TRP A 195 -3.01 9.43 -5.65
N SER A 196 -3.92 9.58 -6.63
CA SER A 196 -4.79 10.75 -6.74
C SER A 196 -5.73 10.88 -5.53
N TYR A 197 -6.30 9.76 -5.07
CA TYR A 197 -7.10 9.70 -3.85
C TYR A 197 -6.29 10.17 -2.63
N GLN A 198 -5.09 9.61 -2.42
CA GLN A 198 -4.20 9.97 -1.32
C GLN A 198 -3.93 11.49 -1.29
N ARG A 199 -3.56 12.07 -2.43
CA ARG A 199 -3.27 13.52 -2.52
C ARG A 199 -4.48 14.40 -2.24
N ARG A 200 -5.65 14.03 -2.78
CA ARG A 200 -6.88 14.82 -2.64
C ARG A 200 -7.48 14.74 -1.24
N LYS A 201 -7.48 13.55 -0.64
CA LYS A 201 -8.04 13.32 0.71
C LYS A 201 -7.00 13.46 1.82
N LYS A 202 -5.71 13.59 1.49
CA LYS A 202 -4.57 13.59 2.43
C LYS A 202 -4.58 12.36 3.35
N SER A 203 -5.09 11.25 2.84
CA SER A 203 -5.14 9.98 3.56
C SER A 203 -3.74 9.36 3.65
N THR A 204 -3.56 8.40 4.55
CA THR A 204 -2.37 7.55 4.59
C THR A 204 -2.63 6.32 3.75
N VAL A 205 -1.65 5.86 2.98
CA VAL A 205 -1.79 4.67 2.15
C VAL A 205 -0.70 3.67 2.49
N VAL A 206 -1.08 2.39 2.58
CA VAL A 206 -0.16 1.26 2.71
C VAL A 206 -0.37 0.34 1.52
N ILE A 207 0.68 0.05 0.76
CA ILE A 207 0.62 -0.82 -0.42
C ILE A 207 1.57 -2.00 -0.22
N VAL A 208 1.05 -3.22 -0.34
CA VAL A 208 1.88 -4.41 -0.50
C VAL A 208 2.03 -4.68 -1.99
N SER A 209 3.25 -4.87 -2.47
CA SER A 209 3.51 -5.29 -3.84
C SER A 209 4.86 -5.98 -3.99
N HIS A 210 4.95 -6.83 -5.01
CA HIS A 210 6.21 -7.45 -5.45
C HIS A 210 6.92 -6.64 -6.54
N SER A 211 6.28 -5.61 -7.10
CA SER A 211 6.88 -4.74 -8.12
C SER A 211 7.73 -3.66 -7.48
N MET A 212 9.05 -3.76 -7.63
CA MET A 212 9.98 -2.75 -7.12
C MET A 212 9.85 -1.44 -7.88
N GLU A 213 9.47 -1.48 -9.15
CA GLU A 213 9.20 -0.31 -9.98
C GLU A 213 8.01 0.50 -9.44
N ASP A 214 6.90 -0.18 -9.07
CA ASP A 214 5.73 0.48 -8.49
C ASP A 214 6.09 1.08 -7.12
N MET A 215 6.81 0.32 -6.29
CA MET A 215 7.28 0.79 -4.99
C MET A 215 8.16 2.03 -5.12
N ALA A 216 9.10 2.02 -6.06
CA ALA A 216 9.99 3.14 -6.36
C ALA A 216 9.25 4.40 -6.83
N ARG A 217 8.15 4.22 -7.56
CA ARG A 217 7.40 5.30 -8.20
C ARG A 217 6.32 5.91 -7.30
N PHE A 218 5.64 5.08 -6.53
CA PHE A 218 4.42 5.49 -5.81
C PHE A 218 4.61 5.64 -4.30
N CYS A 219 5.67 5.06 -3.71
CA CYS A 219 5.88 5.08 -2.27
C CYS A 219 6.87 6.16 -1.83
N ASP A 220 6.58 6.76 -0.68
CA ASP A 220 7.51 7.66 0.02
C ASP A 220 8.49 6.87 0.89
N ARG A 221 7.99 5.78 1.50
CA ARG A 221 8.72 4.94 2.45
C ARG A 221 8.49 3.47 2.18
N LEU A 222 9.45 2.64 2.59
CA LEU A 222 9.35 1.18 2.49
C LEU A 222 9.56 0.52 3.85
N ILE A 223 8.84 -0.58 4.04
CA ILE A 223 9.03 -1.57 5.10
C ILE A 223 9.42 -2.86 4.41
N VAL A 224 10.56 -3.41 4.77
CA VAL A 224 11.09 -4.67 4.22
C VAL A 224 10.87 -5.78 5.23
N MET A 225 10.06 -6.77 4.84
CA MET A 225 9.75 -7.95 5.67
C MET A 225 10.61 -9.14 5.24
N CYS A 226 11.19 -9.82 6.23
CA CYS A 226 11.94 -11.05 6.02
C CYS A 226 11.71 -11.99 7.22
N GLY A 227 11.29 -13.25 6.97
CA GLY A 227 11.12 -14.26 8.01
C GLY A 227 10.21 -13.84 9.17
N GLY A 228 9.09 -13.16 8.89
CA GLY A 228 8.16 -12.68 9.91
C GLY A 228 8.63 -11.47 10.72
N ARG A 229 9.74 -10.83 10.33
CA ARG A 229 10.32 -9.66 11.00
C ARG A 229 10.46 -8.47 10.05
N VAL A 230 10.53 -7.26 10.61
CA VAL A 230 10.95 -6.08 9.86
C VAL A 230 12.47 -6.09 9.76
N SER A 231 12.99 -6.25 8.56
CA SER A 231 14.44 -6.25 8.27
C SER A 231 14.98 -4.83 8.11
N MET A 232 14.25 -3.99 7.38
CA MET A 232 14.63 -2.59 7.12
C MET A 232 13.39 -1.71 7.04
N THR A 233 13.55 -0.43 7.36
CA THR A 233 12.53 0.60 7.12
C THR A 233 13.22 1.92 6.81
N GLY A 234 12.69 2.68 5.87
CA GLY A 234 13.29 3.94 5.45
C GLY A 234 12.57 4.57 4.27
N THR A 235 13.14 5.62 3.69
CA THR A 235 12.70 6.15 2.39
C THR A 235 13.03 5.16 1.27
N CYS A 236 12.40 5.32 0.10
CA CYS A 236 12.75 4.49 -1.06
C CYS A 236 14.26 4.60 -1.39
N ALA A 237 14.84 5.80 -1.29
CA ALA A 237 16.27 6.01 -1.49
C ALA A 237 17.13 5.22 -0.50
N ASP A 238 16.79 5.26 0.80
CA ASP A 238 17.54 4.55 1.85
C ASP A 238 17.52 3.03 1.64
N ILE A 239 16.40 2.51 1.19
CA ILE A 239 16.21 1.07 0.98
C ILE A 239 16.89 0.61 -0.32
N PHE A 240 16.64 1.26 -1.45
CA PHE A 240 17.21 0.83 -2.74
C PHE A 240 18.72 1.07 -2.85
N ARG A 241 19.29 1.97 -2.04
CA ARG A 241 20.75 2.12 -1.91
C ARG A 241 21.40 0.87 -1.30
N GLN A 242 20.67 0.07 -0.53
CA GLN A 242 21.12 -1.18 0.07
C GLN A 242 20.83 -2.40 -0.84
N ALA A 243 21.13 -2.28 -2.15
CA ALA A 243 20.83 -3.30 -3.16
C ALA A 243 21.38 -4.69 -2.81
N ASP A 244 22.62 -4.76 -2.32
CA ASP A 244 23.26 -6.04 -1.93
C ASP A 244 22.46 -6.73 -0.84
N ARG A 245 22.06 -5.99 0.19
CA ARG A 245 21.28 -6.52 1.32
C ARG A 245 19.87 -6.96 0.89
N LEU A 246 19.23 -6.23 -0.05
CA LEU A 246 17.95 -6.65 -0.63
C LEU A 246 18.10 -7.96 -1.38
N THR A 247 19.17 -8.09 -2.18
CA THR A 247 19.47 -9.31 -2.94
C THR A 247 19.77 -10.51 -2.02
N GLU A 248 20.51 -10.31 -0.92
CA GLU A 248 20.79 -11.35 0.07
C GLU A 248 19.53 -11.95 0.71
N ILE A 249 18.49 -11.13 0.91
CA ILE A 249 17.20 -11.60 1.43
C ILE A 249 16.20 -12.01 0.33
N GLY A 250 16.68 -12.18 -0.92
CA GLY A 250 15.90 -12.67 -2.04
C GLY A 250 14.93 -11.65 -2.64
N LEU A 251 15.15 -10.36 -2.44
CA LEU A 251 14.40 -9.30 -3.07
C LEU A 251 15.14 -8.70 -4.25
N ASP A 252 14.39 -8.21 -5.19
CA ASP A 252 14.90 -7.48 -6.34
C ASP A 252 15.05 -5.98 -6.03
N ILE A 253 15.66 -5.25 -6.97
CA ILE A 253 15.74 -3.80 -6.99
C ILE A 253 15.19 -3.29 -8.34
N PRO A 254 14.75 -2.03 -8.43
CA PRO A 254 14.31 -1.48 -9.71
C PRO A 254 15.36 -1.65 -10.79
N GLN A 255 14.94 -2.02 -12.01
CA GLN A 255 15.86 -2.25 -13.15
C GLN A 255 16.74 -1.03 -13.42
N ILE A 256 16.16 0.17 -13.28
CA ILE A 256 16.92 1.41 -13.45
C ILE A 256 18.03 1.55 -12.40
N THR A 257 17.79 1.14 -11.16
CA THR A 257 18.81 1.15 -10.11
C THR A 257 19.97 0.21 -10.47
N ARG A 258 19.68 -1.00 -10.98
CA ARG A 258 20.73 -1.90 -11.49
C ARG A 258 21.56 -1.26 -12.59
N LEU A 259 20.92 -0.56 -13.54
CA LEU A 259 21.63 0.15 -14.61
C LEU A 259 22.56 1.23 -14.02
N ILE A 260 22.09 2.02 -13.06
CA ILE A 260 22.88 3.08 -12.42
C ILE A 260 24.11 2.49 -11.71
N PHE A 261 23.93 1.39 -10.93
CA PHE A 261 25.06 0.71 -10.31
C PHE A 261 26.06 0.16 -11.34
N ALA A 262 25.59 -0.40 -12.46
CA ALA A 262 26.44 -0.90 -13.53
C ALA A 262 27.23 0.23 -14.23
N LEU A 263 26.62 1.40 -14.41
CA LEU A 263 27.31 2.59 -14.96
C LEU A 263 28.39 3.09 -13.99
N LYS A 264 28.06 3.17 -12.70
CA LYS A 264 29.03 3.58 -11.66
C LYS A 264 30.22 2.63 -11.58
N ALA A 265 29.98 1.33 -11.63
CA ALA A 265 31.03 0.31 -11.64
C ALA A 265 31.97 0.41 -12.87
N ARG A 266 31.49 0.99 -13.98
CA ARG A 266 32.26 1.29 -15.16
C ARG A 266 32.96 2.65 -15.14
N GLY A 267 32.96 3.33 -13.99
CA GLY A 267 33.64 4.63 -13.81
C GLY A 267 32.82 5.84 -14.25
N VAL A 268 31.52 5.68 -14.51
CA VAL A 268 30.65 6.85 -14.77
C VAL A 268 30.37 7.53 -13.42
N ASP A 269 30.65 8.83 -13.35
CA ASP A 269 30.36 9.63 -12.16
C ASP A 269 28.87 9.96 -12.11
N ILE A 270 28.11 9.06 -11.47
CA ILE A 270 26.65 9.13 -11.34
C ILE A 270 26.25 8.81 -9.90
N ASP A 271 25.25 9.55 -9.40
CA ASP A 271 24.67 9.29 -8.07
C ASP A 271 23.88 7.97 -8.08
N THR A 272 24.02 7.20 -6.99
CA THR A 272 23.31 5.92 -6.81
C THR A 272 21.91 6.08 -6.22
N ASP A 273 21.48 7.30 -5.89
CA ASP A 273 20.12 7.60 -5.39
C ASP A 273 19.04 7.64 -6.47
N ILE A 274 19.32 7.01 -7.61
CA ILE A 274 18.42 7.00 -8.75
C ILE A 274 17.73 5.65 -8.81
N TYR A 275 16.42 5.65 -8.53
CA TYR A 275 15.57 4.45 -8.49
C TYR A 275 14.29 4.58 -9.33
N THR A 276 14.12 5.72 -10.05
CA THR A 276 13.02 5.91 -11.01
C THR A 276 13.56 6.23 -12.41
N ILE A 277 12.82 5.80 -13.43
CA ILE A 277 13.21 6.02 -14.85
C ILE A 277 13.27 7.52 -15.16
N ASP A 278 12.30 8.31 -14.68
CA ASP A 278 12.24 9.75 -14.95
C ASP A 278 13.46 10.49 -14.37
N ARG A 279 13.87 10.12 -13.15
CA ARG A 279 15.07 10.69 -12.53
C ARG A 279 16.35 10.29 -13.28
N ALA A 280 16.46 9.03 -13.67
CA ALA A 280 17.60 8.54 -14.45
C ALA A 280 17.71 9.26 -15.79
N LYS A 281 16.59 9.40 -16.50
CA LYS A 281 16.53 10.11 -17.78
C LYS A 281 17.03 11.54 -17.63
N ALA A 282 16.51 12.29 -16.66
CA ALA A 282 16.90 13.67 -16.41
C ALA A 282 18.42 13.79 -16.14
N VAL A 283 18.98 12.93 -15.27
CA VAL A 283 20.40 12.96 -14.92
C VAL A 283 21.28 12.60 -16.12
N ILE A 284 20.94 11.54 -16.86
CA ILE A 284 21.72 11.09 -18.02
C ILE A 284 21.67 12.14 -19.13
N GLU A 285 20.55 12.76 -19.42
CA GLU A 285 20.43 13.84 -20.40
C GLU A 285 21.31 15.05 -20.03
N GLU A 286 21.33 15.40 -18.74
CA GLU A 286 22.19 16.49 -18.26
C GLU A 286 23.68 16.15 -18.42
N MET A 287 24.10 14.93 -18.05
CA MET A 287 25.49 14.48 -18.26
C MET A 287 25.91 14.49 -19.73
N ILE A 288 25.02 14.09 -20.66
CA ILE A 288 25.30 14.13 -22.11
C ILE A 288 25.46 15.58 -22.58
N LYS A 289 24.61 16.50 -22.13
CA LYS A 289 24.70 17.93 -22.46
C LYS A 289 26.03 18.54 -21.99
N GLN A 290 26.43 18.25 -20.76
CA GLN A 290 27.69 18.74 -20.18
C GLN A 290 28.92 18.23 -20.97
N LYS A 291 28.95 16.94 -21.32
CA LYS A 291 30.04 16.38 -22.16
C LYS A 291 30.10 17.00 -23.55
N ARG A 292 28.99 17.30 -24.18
CA ARG A 292 28.91 17.94 -25.51
C ARG A 292 29.34 19.40 -25.45
N SER A 293 29.09 20.12 -24.39
CA SER A 293 29.54 21.51 -24.20
C SER A 293 31.01 21.60 -23.83
N GLY A 294 31.54 20.65 -23.05
CA GLY A 294 32.97 20.58 -22.71
C GLY A 294 33.89 20.08 -23.82
N SER A 295 33.35 19.44 -24.89
CA SER A 295 34.13 19.00 -26.08
C SER A 295 34.20 20.03 -27.20
N ARG A 296 33.74 21.26 -26.95
CA ARG A 296 33.78 22.38 -27.94
C ARG A 296 34.81 23.46 -27.60
N CYS A 297 35.79 23.17 -26.74
CA CYS A 297 36.95 24.03 -26.50
C CYS A 297 38.23 23.45 -27.12
#